data_4db5f9b09522106bf4c23b4d0d7fdf85
#
_entry.id   4db5f9b09522106bf4c23b4d0d7fdf85
#
_cell.length_a   1.000
_cell.length_b   1.000
_cell.length_c   1.000
_cell.angle_alpha   90.00
_cell.angle_beta   90.00
_cell.angle_gamma   90.00
#
_symmetry.space_group_name_H-M   'P 1'
#
loop_
_entity.id
_entity.type
_entity.pdbx_description
1 polymer ?
#
loop_
_entity_poly.entity_id
_entity_poly.type
_entity_poly.pdbx_seq_one_letter_code
_entity_poly.pdbx_strand_id
1 'polypeptide(L)'
;VGSVITIDAGGGSTELSFVPGNTCTETLAVNCSSISIPAGAVSLTEKFLKTGGRTEKNITTLRNSVRELFAKELGDWQNSFDHNLFKPERTLTLVASGGTATALACLDLKLYKYDASRVQGHVLQRSTLDNLLQMLTNLSPAQANALPGLDNRRGEIIIAGLVILESIIDFWRCTHLLVTDSGLLEGILLANLD
;
A
#
# COMPACT_ATOMS: atom_id res chain seq x y z
N VAL A 1 5.37 18.64 12.53
CA VAL A 1 4.89 17.32 12.11
C VAL A 1 4.89 17.29 10.59
N GLY A 2 5.43 16.22 9.99
CA GLY A 2 5.44 16.04 8.52
C GLY A 2 4.05 15.72 7.97
N SER A 3 3.89 15.85 6.65
CA SER A 3 2.67 15.43 5.96
C SER A 3 2.59 13.91 5.92
N VAL A 4 1.37 13.38 5.88
CA VAL A 4 1.11 11.94 5.82
C VAL A 4 0.27 11.62 4.59
N ILE A 5 0.60 10.53 3.88
CA ILE A 5 -0.30 9.89 2.93
C ILE A 5 -0.67 8.53 3.50
N THR A 6 -1.95 8.31 3.72
CA THR A 6 -2.49 7.00 4.03
C THR A 6 -2.82 6.25 2.75
N ILE A 7 -2.62 4.93 2.76
CA ILE A 7 -2.79 4.06 1.60
C ILE A 7 -3.60 2.84 2.05
N ASP A 8 -4.71 2.56 1.38
CA ASP A 8 -5.44 1.30 1.50
C ASP A 8 -5.49 0.61 0.14
N ALA A 9 -4.66 -0.41 -0.04
CA ALA A 9 -4.63 -1.22 -1.25
C ALA A 9 -5.63 -2.37 -1.13
N GLY A 10 -6.87 -2.09 -1.54
CA GLY A 10 -8.00 -3.01 -1.51
C GLY A 10 -7.99 -4.04 -2.64
N GLY A 11 -9.08 -4.79 -2.76
CA GLY A 11 -9.24 -5.80 -3.81
C GLY A 11 -9.54 -5.20 -5.19
N GLY A 12 -10.41 -4.19 -5.28
CA GLY A 12 -10.87 -3.57 -6.51
C GLY A 12 -10.22 -2.22 -6.82
N SER A 13 -9.84 -1.49 -5.79
CA SER A 13 -9.29 -0.14 -5.86
C SER A 13 -8.19 0.08 -4.84
N THR A 14 -7.52 1.20 -4.97
CA THR A 14 -6.54 1.69 -3.99
C THR A 14 -6.93 3.11 -3.61
N GLU A 15 -7.16 3.34 -2.34
CA GLU A 15 -7.51 4.62 -1.75
C GLU A 15 -6.27 5.28 -1.15
N LEU A 16 -6.07 6.57 -1.46
CA LEU A 16 -5.04 7.38 -0.84
C LEU A 16 -5.68 8.63 -0.24
N SER A 17 -5.22 9.01 0.96
CA SER A 17 -5.63 10.27 1.60
C SER A 17 -4.39 11.05 2.06
N PHE A 18 -4.34 12.32 1.67
CA PHE A 18 -3.29 13.24 2.08
C PHE A 18 -3.72 14.05 3.28
N VAL A 19 -2.87 14.08 4.31
CA VAL A 19 -3.04 14.85 5.56
C VAL A 19 -1.85 15.81 5.69
N PRO A 20 -2.07 17.13 5.57
CA PRO A 20 -0.98 18.11 5.71
C PRO A 20 -0.43 18.16 7.13
N GLY A 21 0.88 18.28 7.27
CA GLY A 21 1.55 18.26 8.57
C GLY A 21 1.31 19.45 9.53
N ASN A 22 0.62 20.50 9.06
CA ASN A 22 0.31 21.69 9.89
C ASN A 22 -1.11 21.65 10.51
N THR A 23 -1.83 20.54 10.36
CA THR A 23 -3.17 20.36 10.91
C THR A 23 -3.13 19.81 12.34
N CYS A 24 -2.30 20.39 13.20
CA CYS A 24 -2.40 20.14 14.64
C CYS A 24 -3.39 21.15 15.20
N THR A 25 -4.69 20.91 15.12
CA THR A 25 -5.75 21.36 16.05
C THR A 25 -7.12 21.13 15.41
N GLU A 26 -8.05 20.68 16.16
CA GLU A 26 -9.55 20.69 16.14
C GLU A 26 -10.31 20.66 14.78
N THR A 27 -9.67 20.81 13.62
CA THR A 27 -10.30 20.77 12.30
C THR A 27 -9.50 19.92 11.31
N LEU A 28 -9.28 18.64 11.63
CA LEU A 28 -8.67 17.66 10.70
C LEU A 28 -9.44 17.53 9.36
N ALA A 29 -10.71 17.87 9.33
CA ALA A 29 -11.58 17.72 8.18
C ALA A 29 -11.37 18.74 7.06
N VAL A 30 -10.70 19.86 7.30
CA VAL A 30 -10.76 21.01 6.36
C VAL A 30 -9.71 20.97 5.25
N ASN A 31 -8.63 20.18 5.39
CA ASN A 31 -7.54 20.17 4.40
C ASN A 31 -7.10 18.75 3.96
N CYS A 32 -7.87 17.71 4.26
CA CYS A 32 -7.59 16.37 3.74
C CYS A 32 -8.11 16.25 2.31
N SER A 33 -7.33 15.63 1.44
CA SER A 33 -7.75 15.28 0.08
C SER A 33 -7.58 13.79 -0.11
N SER A 34 -8.49 13.17 -0.84
CA SER A 34 -8.46 11.74 -1.10
C SER A 34 -8.68 11.46 -2.58
N ILE A 35 -8.10 10.35 -3.03
CA ILE A 35 -8.30 9.79 -4.36
C ILE A 35 -8.56 8.29 -4.24
N SER A 36 -9.42 7.74 -5.11
CA SER A 36 -9.57 6.31 -5.32
C SER A 36 -9.14 5.96 -6.73
N ILE A 37 -8.15 5.09 -6.86
CA ILE A 37 -7.63 4.60 -8.13
C ILE A 37 -8.25 3.21 -8.37
N PRO A 38 -8.92 2.95 -9.53
CA PRO A 38 -9.59 1.68 -9.81
C PRO A 38 -8.58 0.58 -10.18
N ALA A 39 -7.64 0.31 -9.28
CA ALA A 39 -6.59 -0.68 -9.38
C ALA A 39 -6.35 -1.29 -8.01
N GLY A 40 -6.87 -2.47 -7.77
CA GLY A 40 -6.72 -3.23 -6.53
C GLY A 40 -6.05 -4.59 -6.76
N ALA A 41 -5.68 -5.25 -5.68
CA ALA A 41 -4.91 -6.49 -5.73
C ALA A 41 -5.65 -7.62 -6.47
N VAL A 42 -6.96 -7.74 -6.31
CA VAL A 42 -7.77 -8.76 -7.02
C VAL A 42 -7.89 -8.41 -8.49
N SER A 43 -8.34 -7.19 -8.82
CA SER A 43 -8.58 -6.76 -10.21
C SER A 43 -7.31 -6.84 -11.07
N LEU A 44 -6.16 -6.45 -10.51
CA LEU A 44 -4.87 -6.54 -11.19
C LEU A 44 -4.39 -7.99 -11.34
N THR A 45 -4.59 -8.83 -10.33
CA THR A 45 -4.27 -10.26 -10.42
C THR A 45 -5.09 -10.93 -11.52
N GLU A 46 -6.39 -10.66 -11.58
CA GLU A 46 -7.28 -11.20 -12.61
C GLU A 46 -6.84 -10.76 -14.00
N LYS A 47 -6.49 -9.50 -14.16
CA LYS A 47 -6.10 -8.93 -15.45
C LYS A 47 -4.74 -9.45 -15.95
N PHE A 48 -3.75 -9.59 -15.08
CA PHE A 48 -2.36 -9.82 -15.50
C PHE A 48 -1.79 -11.20 -15.13
N LEU A 49 -2.27 -11.83 -14.05
CA LEU A 49 -1.64 -13.04 -13.50
C LEU A 49 -2.52 -14.29 -13.58
N LYS A 50 -3.84 -14.15 -13.80
CA LYS A 50 -4.77 -15.28 -13.78
C LYS A 50 -4.57 -16.23 -14.98
N THR A 51 -4.46 -15.71 -16.18
CA THR A 51 -4.44 -16.52 -17.42
C THR A 51 -3.04 -17.01 -17.79
N GLY A 52 -2.00 -16.28 -17.44
CA GLY A 52 -0.60 -16.58 -17.85
C GLY A 52 0.34 -16.92 -16.68
N GLY A 53 -0.20 -17.00 -15.46
CA GLY A 53 0.60 -17.29 -14.27
C GLY A 53 1.59 -16.16 -13.88
N ARG A 54 2.45 -16.49 -12.93
CA ARG A 54 3.45 -15.56 -12.34
C ARG A 54 4.77 -15.59 -13.10
N THR A 55 4.68 -15.50 -14.44
CA THR A 55 5.89 -15.42 -15.27
C THR A 55 6.55 -14.06 -15.13
N GLU A 56 7.88 -13.98 -15.31
CA GLU A 56 8.63 -12.74 -15.30
C GLU A 56 8.02 -11.71 -16.27
N LYS A 57 7.61 -12.15 -17.46
CA LYS A 57 6.93 -11.31 -18.45
C LYS A 57 5.65 -10.70 -17.91
N ASN A 58 4.78 -11.51 -17.28
CA ASN A 58 3.49 -11.02 -16.78
C ASN A 58 3.68 -10.07 -15.60
N ILE A 59 4.64 -10.35 -14.72
CA ILE A 59 4.98 -9.46 -13.60
C ILE A 59 5.57 -8.15 -14.09
N THR A 60 6.44 -8.17 -15.08
CA THR A 60 6.98 -6.96 -15.70
C THR A 60 5.86 -6.14 -16.35
N THR A 61 4.93 -6.79 -17.07
CA THR A 61 3.77 -6.12 -17.68
C THR A 61 2.87 -5.50 -16.61
N LEU A 62 2.58 -6.23 -15.52
CA LEU A 62 1.84 -5.72 -14.37
C LEU A 62 2.53 -4.48 -13.78
N ARG A 63 3.84 -4.57 -13.45
CA ARG A 63 4.61 -3.45 -12.87
C ARG A 63 4.56 -2.20 -13.76
N ASN A 64 4.79 -2.36 -15.07
CA ASN A 64 4.78 -1.23 -15.99
C ASN A 64 3.39 -0.60 -16.07
N SER A 65 2.34 -1.41 -16.21
CA SER A 65 0.95 -0.91 -16.27
C SER A 65 0.52 -0.21 -14.98
N VAL A 66 0.92 -0.74 -13.83
CA VAL A 66 0.61 -0.11 -12.53
C VAL A 66 1.38 1.20 -12.38
N ARG A 67 2.68 1.21 -12.71
CA ARG A 67 3.50 2.44 -12.65
C ARG A 67 2.95 3.55 -13.54
N GLU A 68 2.57 3.24 -14.77
CA GLU A 68 1.99 4.22 -15.69
C GLU A 68 0.67 4.78 -15.16
N LEU A 69 -0.24 3.90 -14.71
CA LEU A 69 -1.51 4.30 -14.14
C LEU A 69 -1.33 5.19 -12.90
N PHE A 70 -0.52 4.72 -11.94
CA PHE A 70 -0.32 5.47 -10.70
C PHE A 70 0.45 6.76 -10.93
N ALA A 71 1.44 6.79 -11.83
CA ALA A 71 2.15 8.01 -12.16
C ALA A 71 1.20 9.08 -12.72
N LYS A 72 0.24 8.69 -13.57
CA LYS A 72 -0.78 9.59 -14.10
C LYS A 72 -1.73 10.07 -13.00
N GLU A 73 -2.42 9.14 -12.34
CA GLU A 73 -3.48 9.47 -11.37
C GLU A 73 -2.93 10.23 -10.15
N LEU A 74 -1.77 9.82 -9.63
CA LEU A 74 -1.11 10.51 -8.51
C LEU A 74 -0.50 11.85 -8.95
N GLY A 75 -0.02 11.95 -10.19
CA GLY A 75 0.48 13.21 -10.74
C GLY A 75 -0.64 14.25 -10.86
N ASP A 76 -1.79 13.86 -11.41
CA ASP A 76 -2.98 14.72 -11.52
C ASP A 76 -3.49 15.12 -10.12
N TRP A 77 -3.53 14.16 -9.19
CA TRP A 77 -3.93 14.42 -7.81
C TRP A 77 -2.94 15.34 -7.08
N GLN A 78 -1.62 15.10 -7.19
CA GLN A 78 -0.60 15.96 -6.60
C GLN A 78 -0.68 17.39 -7.11
N ASN A 79 -0.96 17.60 -8.40
CA ASN A 79 -1.10 18.92 -8.99
C ASN A 79 -2.35 19.67 -8.50
N SER A 80 -3.32 18.98 -7.89
CA SER A 80 -4.48 19.62 -7.27
C SER A 80 -4.19 20.24 -5.91
N PHE A 81 -3.02 20.01 -5.33
CA PHE A 81 -2.59 20.59 -4.07
C PHE A 81 -1.77 21.86 -4.25
N ASP A 82 -1.68 22.64 -3.18
CA ASP A 82 -0.67 23.71 -3.11
C ASP A 82 0.73 23.09 -3.19
N HIS A 83 1.51 23.51 -4.19
CA HIS A 83 2.88 23.06 -4.41
C HIS A 83 3.80 23.25 -3.19
N ASN A 84 3.44 24.16 -2.26
CA ASN A 84 4.17 24.35 -1.01
C ASN A 84 4.03 23.17 -0.04
N LEU A 85 3.07 22.26 -0.22
CA LEU A 85 2.86 21.12 0.65
C LEU A 85 3.88 20.00 0.41
N PHE A 86 4.48 19.95 -0.76
CA PHE A 86 5.48 18.93 -1.17
C PHE A 86 6.90 19.50 -1.31
N LYS A 87 7.22 20.55 -0.57
CA LYS A 87 8.59 21.09 -0.58
C LYS A 87 9.58 20.07 -0.03
N PRO A 88 10.84 20.04 -0.57
CA PRO A 88 11.88 19.10 -0.13
C PRO A 88 12.19 19.15 1.38
N GLU A 89 11.95 20.29 2.01
CA GLU A 89 12.18 20.50 3.44
C GLU A 89 11.10 19.86 4.33
N ARG A 90 9.98 19.40 3.75
CA ARG A 90 8.90 18.77 4.50
C ARG A 90 9.02 17.25 4.42
N THR A 91 9.02 16.62 5.56
CA THR A 91 8.98 15.16 5.63
C THR A 91 7.60 14.65 5.20
N LEU A 92 7.59 13.69 4.27
CA LEU A 92 6.40 12.94 3.88
C LEU A 92 6.49 11.53 4.44
N THR A 93 5.47 11.09 5.15
CA THR A 93 5.35 9.74 5.67
C THR A 93 4.26 9.00 4.92
N LEU A 94 4.59 7.83 4.38
CA LEU A 94 3.61 6.90 3.80
C LEU A 94 3.16 5.93 4.89
N VAL A 95 1.86 5.75 5.05
CA VAL A 95 1.25 4.82 6.01
C VAL A 95 0.27 3.94 5.26
N ALA A 96 0.53 2.63 5.22
CA ALA A 96 -0.32 1.67 4.55
C ALA A 96 -1.14 0.86 5.55
N SER A 97 -2.44 0.76 5.31
CA SER A 97 -3.40 -0.04 6.06
C SER A 97 -3.96 -1.18 5.20
N GLY A 98 -4.81 -1.98 5.82
CA GLY A 98 -5.56 -3.03 5.16
C GLY A 98 -4.77 -4.31 4.89
N GLY A 99 -5.45 -5.26 4.27
CA GLY A 99 -4.97 -6.63 4.18
C GLY A 99 -3.71 -6.85 3.37
N THR A 100 -3.43 -6.02 2.38
CA THR A 100 -2.19 -6.08 1.60
C THR A 100 -1.00 -5.69 2.46
N ALA A 101 -1.05 -4.54 3.13
CA ALA A 101 0.04 -4.03 3.94
C ALA A 101 0.35 -4.95 5.13
N THR A 102 -0.68 -5.36 5.86
CA THR A 102 -0.52 -6.25 7.03
C THR A 102 0.01 -7.63 6.64
N ALA A 103 -0.40 -8.18 5.49
CA ALA A 103 0.12 -9.45 4.98
C ALA A 103 1.61 -9.36 4.61
N LEU A 104 2.04 -8.28 3.95
CA LEU A 104 3.46 -8.05 3.63
C LEU A 104 4.30 -7.85 4.89
N ALA A 105 3.78 -7.15 5.90
CA ALA A 105 4.43 -7.03 7.21
C ALA A 105 4.58 -8.39 7.90
N CYS A 106 3.56 -9.24 7.85
CA CYS A 106 3.65 -10.61 8.39
C CYS A 106 4.74 -11.44 7.72
N LEU A 107 4.87 -11.32 6.39
CA LEU A 107 5.91 -12.03 5.63
C LEU A 107 7.31 -11.53 5.99
N ASP A 108 7.52 -10.21 6.07
CA ASP A 108 8.80 -9.61 6.44
C ASP A 108 9.20 -9.97 7.87
N LEU A 109 8.26 -9.88 8.82
CA LEU A 109 8.44 -10.26 10.21
C LEU A 109 8.51 -11.78 10.44
N LYS A 110 8.25 -12.59 9.39
CA LYS A 110 8.20 -14.06 9.45
C LYS A 110 7.26 -14.56 10.55
N LEU A 111 6.09 -13.93 10.66
CA LEU A 111 5.10 -14.30 11.67
C LEU A 111 4.45 -15.63 11.30
N TYR A 112 4.43 -16.56 12.23
CA TYR A 112 3.72 -17.82 12.08
C TYR A 112 2.20 -17.65 12.24
N LYS A 113 1.81 -16.73 13.13
CA LYS A 113 0.44 -16.33 13.41
C LYS A 113 0.39 -14.81 13.43
N TYR A 114 -0.70 -14.27 12.92
CA TYR A 114 -0.93 -12.82 12.94
C TYR A 114 -0.81 -12.25 14.36
N ASP A 115 -0.06 -11.15 14.48
CA ASP A 115 0.15 -10.42 15.73
C ASP A 115 0.07 -8.92 15.44
N ALA A 116 -1.08 -8.33 15.76
CA ALA A 116 -1.37 -6.92 15.54
C ALA A 116 -0.33 -6.00 16.20
N SER A 117 0.17 -6.36 17.39
CA SER A 117 1.13 -5.53 18.13
C SER A 117 2.49 -5.43 17.44
N ARG A 118 2.86 -6.45 16.66
CA ARG A 118 4.10 -6.49 15.89
C ARG A 118 3.94 -5.89 14.49
N VAL A 119 2.74 -5.95 13.94
CA VAL A 119 2.40 -5.38 12.63
C VAL A 119 2.23 -3.87 12.72
N GLN A 120 1.60 -3.39 13.81
CA GLN A 120 1.39 -1.96 14.06
C GLN A 120 2.72 -1.21 14.13
N GLY A 121 2.90 -0.23 13.24
CA GLY A 121 4.13 0.58 13.16
C GLY A 121 5.31 -0.12 12.49
N HIS A 122 5.12 -1.33 11.91
CA HIS A 122 6.18 -2.01 11.18
C HIS A 122 6.62 -1.20 9.96
N VAL A 123 7.94 -1.11 9.75
CA VAL A 123 8.55 -0.38 8.65
C VAL A 123 8.85 -1.34 7.50
N LEU A 124 8.10 -1.23 6.42
CA LEU A 124 8.40 -1.94 5.17
C LEU A 124 9.34 -1.11 4.30
N GLN A 125 10.58 -1.56 4.18
CA GLN A 125 11.57 -0.93 3.31
C GLN A 125 11.26 -1.23 1.84
N ARG A 126 11.60 -0.30 0.95
CA ARG A 126 11.48 -0.52 -0.51
C ARG A 126 12.24 -1.78 -0.97
N SER A 127 13.45 -1.99 -0.44
CA SER A 127 14.25 -3.18 -0.70
C SER A 127 13.63 -4.48 -0.18
N THR A 128 12.90 -4.43 0.93
CA THR A 128 12.14 -5.57 1.42
C THR A 128 11.05 -5.99 0.42
N LEU A 129 10.36 -5.02 -0.19
CA LEU A 129 9.34 -5.32 -1.22
C LEU A 129 9.97 -6.02 -2.43
N ASP A 130 11.17 -5.63 -2.87
CA ASP A 130 11.88 -6.31 -3.96
C ASP A 130 12.19 -7.77 -3.61
N ASN A 131 12.70 -8.01 -2.39
CA ASN A 131 13.02 -9.35 -1.90
C ASN A 131 11.76 -10.23 -1.79
N LEU A 132 10.67 -9.69 -1.26
CA LEU A 132 9.39 -10.38 -1.17
C LEU A 132 8.82 -10.68 -2.56
N LEU A 133 8.90 -9.74 -3.50
CA LEU A 133 8.46 -9.97 -4.87
C LEU A 133 9.22 -11.12 -5.52
N GLN A 134 10.55 -11.11 -5.41
CA GLN A 134 11.39 -12.19 -5.94
C GLN A 134 11.03 -13.55 -5.31
N MET A 135 10.85 -13.59 -4.00
CA MET A 135 10.43 -14.81 -3.29
C MET A 135 9.07 -15.30 -3.79
N LEU A 136 8.06 -14.42 -3.81
CA LEU A 136 6.68 -14.75 -4.16
C LEU A 136 6.53 -15.17 -5.63
N THR A 137 7.33 -14.62 -6.52
CA THR A 137 7.35 -14.95 -7.95
C THR A 137 7.77 -16.40 -8.17
N ASN A 138 8.69 -16.92 -7.35
CA ASN A 138 9.19 -18.29 -7.44
C ASN A 138 8.23 -19.33 -6.84
N LEU A 139 7.13 -18.90 -6.20
CA LEU A 139 6.15 -19.79 -5.59
C LEU A 139 4.91 -19.95 -6.47
N SER A 140 4.38 -21.16 -6.52
CA SER A 140 3.03 -21.37 -7.04
C SER A 140 1.99 -20.68 -6.13
N PRO A 141 0.76 -20.37 -6.62
CA PRO A 141 -0.30 -19.83 -5.79
C PRO A 141 -0.59 -20.67 -4.53
N ALA A 142 -0.57 -21.99 -4.67
CA ALA A 142 -0.77 -22.91 -3.54
C ALA A 142 0.34 -22.81 -2.47
N GLN A 143 1.60 -22.72 -2.92
CA GLN A 143 2.74 -22.52 -2.02
C GLN A 143 2.69 -21.15 -1.34
N ALA A 144 2.31 -20.10 -2.06
CA ALA A 144 2.15 -18.77 -1.48
C ALA A 144 1.01 -18.74 -0.44
N ASN A 145 -0.11 -19.40 -0.70
CA ASN A 145 -1.21 -19.53 0.26
C ASN A 145 -0.82 -20.31 1.53
N ALA A 146 0.18 -21.19 1.43
CA ALA A 146 0.68 -21.96 2.57
C ALA A 146 1.75 -21.22 3.39
N LEU A 147 2.15 -20.00 2.99
CA LEU A 147 3.11 -19.21 3.77
C LEU A 147 2.51 -18.83 5.12
N PRO A 148 3.28 -19.01 6.22
CA PRO A 148 2.87 -18.52 7.52
C PRO A 148 2.57 -17.01 7.49
N GLY A 149 1.54 -16.60 8.23
CA GLY A 149 1.15 -15.18 8.31
C GLY A 149 0.29 -14.68 7.15
N LEU A 150 0.08 -15.48 6.10
CA LEU A 150 -0.92 -15.19 5.08
C LEU A 150 -2.23 -15.92 5.37
N ASP A 151 -3.32 -15.16 5.41
CA ASP A 151 -4.66 -15.72 5.46
C ASP A 151 -5.03 -16.41 4.13
N ASN A 152 -6.00 -17.32 4.18
CA ASN A 152 -6.48 -18.07 3.03
C ASN A 152 -6.75 -17.17 1.81
N ARG A 153 -6.18 -17.54 0.66
CA ARG A 153 -6.27 -16.90 -0.66
C ARG A 153 -5.48 -15.58 -0.83
N ARG A 154 -4.88 -15.02 0.20
CA ARG A 154 -4.04 -13.81 0.02
C ARG A 154 -2.80 -14.08 -0.81
N GLY A 155 -2.25 -15.29 -0.74
CA GLY A 155 -1.14 -15.70 -1.58
C GLY A 155 -1.41 -15.57 -3.09
N GLU A 156 -2.68 -15.58 -3.53
CA GLU A 156 -3.02 -15.42 -4.94
C GLU A 156 -2.86 -13.98 -5.42
N ILE A 157 -3.18 -13.00 -4.56
CA ILE A 157 -3.28 -11.58 -4.92
C ILE A 157 -2.14 -10.72 -4.38
N ILE A 158 -1.30 -11.27 -3.50
CA ILE A 158 -0.28 -10.50 -2.77
C ILE A 158 0.75 -9.85 -3.68
N ILE A 159 1.09 -10.48 -4.82
CA ILE A 159 2.03 -9.93 -5.79
C ILE A 159 1.49 -8.61 -6.37
N ALA A 160 0.23 -8.58 -6.77
CA ALA A 160 -0.37 -7.37 -7.31
C ALA A 160 -0.46 -6.26 -6.24
N GLY A 161 -0.85 -6.62 -5.01
CA GLY A 161 -0.85 -5.68 -3.90
C GLY A 161 0.54 -5.12 -3.57
N LEU A 162 1.57 -5.97 -3.60
CA LEU A 162 2.96 -5.55 -3.43
C LEU A 162 3.38 -4.55 -4.52
N VAL A 163 3.06 -4.83 -5.79
CA VAL A 163 3.38 -3.95 -6.91
C VAL A 163 2.67 -2.59 -6.80
N ILE A 164 1.46 -2.54 -6.25
CA ILE A 164 0.77 -1.27 -5.92
C ILE A 164 1.60 -0.46 -4.93
N LEU A 165 1.94 -1.05 -3.77
CA LEU A 165 2.70 -0.35 -2.73
C LEU A 165 4.09 0.08 -3.22
N GLU A 166 4.77 -0.79 -3.98
CA GLU A 166 6.04 -0.46 -4.65
C GLU A 166 5.91 0.79 -5.52
N SER A 167 4.88 0.84 -6.37
CA SER A 167 4.67 1.94 -7.31
C SER A 167 4.38 3.27 -6.58
N ILE A 168 3.66 3.22 -5.46
CA ILE A 168 3.38 4.40 -4.63
C ILE A 168 4.66 4.91 -3.95
N ILE A 169 5.47 4.01 -3.37
CA ILE A 169 6.76 4.37 -2.76
C ILE A 169 7.68 5.02 -3.81
N ASP A 170 7.77 4.42 -5.01
CA ASP A 170 8.61 4.92 -6.10
C ASP A 170 8.13 6.29 -6.60
N PHE A 171 6.81 6.51 -6.73
CA PHE A 171 6.24 7.79 -7.15
C PHE A 171 6.63 8.93 -6.19
N TRP A 172 6.48 8.72 -4.89
CA TRP A 172 6.83 9.72 -3.88
C TRP A 172 8.33 9.75 -3.53
N ARG A 173 9.14 8.89 -4.17
CA ARG A 173 10.58 8.74 -3.90
C ARG A 173 10.89 8.48 -2.43
N CYS A 174 10.00 7.78 -1.75
CA CYS A 174 10.21 7.34 -0.38
C CYS A 174 11.08 6.07 -0.36
N THR A 175 11.74 5.81 0.76
CA THR A 175 12.54 4.59 0.95
C THR A 175 11.78 3.49 1.67
N HIS A 176 10.66 3.83 2.30
CA HIS A 176 9.86 2.93 3.12
C HIS A 176 8.44 3.45 3.30
N LEU A 177 7.59 2.61 3.82
CA LEU A 177 6.28 2.96 4.37
C LEU A 177 6.10 2.33 5.76
N LEU A 178 5.24 2.93 6.57
CA LEU A 178 4.78 2.37 7.83
C LEU A 178 3.52 1.53 7.59
N VAL A 179 3.41 0.42 8.29
CA VAL A 179 2.19 -0.40 8.29
C VAL A 179 1.36 -0.09 9.51
N THR A 180 0.07 0.09 9.33
CA THR A 180 -0.89 0.19 10.43
C THR A 180 -1.93 -0.91 10.33
N ASP A 181 -2.28 -1.49 11.47
CA ASP A 181 -3.39 -2.42 11.60
C ASP A 181 -4.73 -1.68 11.80
N SER A 182 -4.67 -0.41 12.16
CA SER A 182 -5.84 0.45 12.28
C SER A 182 -6.26 0.97 10.91
N GLY A 183 -7.56 0.95 10.65
CA GLY A 183 -8.15 1.37 9.39
C GLY A 183 -9.34 2.32 9.57
N LEU A 184 -10.22 2.31 8.58
CA LEU A 184 -11.40 3.17 8.55
C LEU A 184 -12.32 2.97 9.77
N LEU A 185 -12.46 1.73 10.24
CA LEU A 185 -13.36 1.42 11.36
C LEU A 185 -12.88 2.05 12.67
N GLU A 186 -11.58 1.95 12.97
CA GLU A 186 -10.97 2.58 14.13
C GLU A 186 -11.06 4.11 14.04
N GLY A 187 -10.86 4.66 12.83
CA GLY A 187 -11.03 6.10 12.58
C GLY A 187 -12.44 6.59 12.83
N ILE A 188 -13.47 5.85 12.39
CA ILE A 188 -14.87 6.18 12.65
C ILE A 188 -15.18 6.09 14.14
N LEU A 189 -14.68 5.07 14.84
CA LEU A 189 -14.88 4.94 16.29
C LEU A 189 -14.26 6.14 17.03
N LEU A 190 -13.03 6.49 16.71
CA LEU A 190 -12.35 7.63 17.34
C LEU A 190 -13.07 8.94 17.07
N ALA A 191 -13.58 9.16 15.87
CA ALA A 191 -14.32 10.38 15.51
C ALA A 191 -15.69 10.52 16.21
N ASN A 192 -16.21 9.46 16.82
CA ASN A 192 -17.50 9.44 17.54
C ASN A 192 -17.34 9.29 19.06
N LEU A 193 -16.12 9.39 19.59
CA LEU A 193 -15.87 9.29 21.03
C LEU A 193 -15.85 10.66 21.76
N ASP A 194 -16.08 11.78 21.03
CA ASP A 194 -16.32 13.13 21.55
C ASP A 194 -17.86 13.33 21.72
#